data_c62e144a602e16e95af1e62ab670c84d
#
_entry.id   c62e144a602e16e95af1e62ab670c84d
#
_cell.length_a   1.000
_cell.length_b   1.000
_cell.length_c   1.000
_cell.angle_alpha   90.00
_cell.angle_beta   90.00
_cell.angle_gamma   90.00
#
_symmetry.space_group_name_H-M   'P 1'
#
loop_
_entity.id
_entity.type
_entity.pdbx_description
1 polymer ?
#
loop_
_entity_poly.entity_id
_entity_poly.type
_entity_poly.pdbx_seq_one_letter_code
_entity_poly.pdbx_strand_id
1 'polypeptide(L)'
;MTNLYNVLVVGGTGLVGKKLIEILIENNFPFNRIRYTKSAYSSRSLIIKNIEIEEVELNNYCFDDIDFCFLCSTSEVSSKWGNIAKAKCKYVIDNSSTFRMDKDVPLIIPEINFESINSSLISNPNCSTIQSLLVLNEIKKTYKINKIIYSTYQSCSGGGKEELIELSKSYDKVSSIYSELLCDTCISQIGEINDTRFSLEELKMINETKKIFNDYTLEVHASCIRVPVSYCHGVFIYLEVDKEVDVNKIINLIKNSERLEYKKDNEILYFQEVYQKDKVLVGRIKKDLTNPKAFSLFCVADNLRVGAAFNAYNIALHLIRRKKEKN
;
A
#
# COMPACT_ATOMS: atom_id res chain seq x y z
N MET A 1 -17.81 18.81 -20.66
CA MET A 1 -17.19 17.56 -21.19
C MET A 1 -16.21 17.03 -20.16
N THR A 2 -16.32 15.79 -19.74
CA THR A 2 -15.33 15.17 -18.84
C THR A 2 -14.03 14.98 -19.62
N ASN A 3 -12.94 15.60 -19.15
CA ASN A 3 -11.62 15.36 -19.75
C ASN A 3 -11.25 13.89 -19.58
N LEU A 4 -10.91 13.21 -20.66
CA LEU A 4 -10.41 11.85 -20.66
C LEU A 4 -8.87 11.87 -20.64
N TYR A 5 -8.26 10.90 -19.99
CA TYR A 5 -6.82 10.83 -19.72
C TYR A 5 -6.18 9.61 -20.37
N ASN A 6 -4.96 9.77 -20.86
CA ASN A 6 -4.13 8.68 -21.33
C ASN A 6 -3.35 8.08 -20.15
N VAL A 7 -3.50 6.78 -19.96
CA VAL A 7 -2.91 6.04 -18.83
C VAL A 7 -1.89 5.02 -19.32
N LEU A 8 -0.74 4.97 -18.65
CA LEU A 8 0.27 3.93 -18.84
C LEU A 8 0.52 3.22 -17.50
N VAL A 9 0.49 1.88 -17.50
CA VAL A 9 0.85 1.05 -16.34
C VAL A 9 2.12 0.25 -16.66
N VAL A 10 3.24 0.68 -16.12
CA VAL A 10 4.52 -0.03 -16.24
C VAL A 10 4.50 -1.23 -15.30
N GLY A 11 4.66 -2.45 -15.84
CA GLY A 11 4.50 -3.69 -15.08
C GLY A 11 3.05 -4.14 -14.92
N GLY A 12 2.19 -3.86 -15.90
CA GLY A 12 0.75 -4.18 -15.87
C GLY A 12 0.41 -5.66 -15.72
N THR A 13 1.34 -6.57 -16.01
CA THR A 13 1.15 -8.02 -15.79
C THR A 13 1.54 -8.49 -14.38
N GLY A 14 2.13 -7.61 -13.55
CA GLY A 14 2.43 -7.86 -12.14
C GLY A 14 1.16 -7.89 -11.28
N LEU A 15 1.27 -8.33 -10.01
CA LEU A 15 0.11 -8.41 -9.11
C LEU A 15 -0.53 -7.02 -8.89
N VAL A 16 0.28 -6.01 -8.58
CA VAL A 16 -0.19 -4.63 -8.33
C VAL A 16 -0.67 -3.97 -9.61
N GLY A 17 0.09 -4.09 -10.72
CA GLY A 17 -0.29 -3.47 -12.00
C GLY A 17 -1.60 -4.00 -12.55
N LYS A 18 -1.80 -5.33 -12.52
CA LYS A 18 -3.06 -5.96 -12.91
C LYS A 18 -4.21 -5.46 -12.01
N LYS A 19 -4.00 -5.44 -10.70
CA LYS A 19 -4.99 -4.97 -9.73
C LYS A 19 -5.35 -3.50 -9.94
N LEU A 20 -4.37 -2.66 -10.27
CA LEU A 20 -4.61 -1.25 -10.59
C LEU A 20 -5.49 -1.07 -11.84
N ILE A 21 -5.20 -1.79 -12.92
CA ILE A 21 -6.02 -1.73 -14.14
C ILE A 21 -7.46 -2.21 -13.85
N GLU A 22 -7.62 -3.29 -13.05
CA GLU A 22 -8.92 -3.74 -12.58
C GLU A 22 -9.68 -2.60 -11.86
N ILE A 23 -9.03 -1.91 -10.91
CA ILE A 23 -9.63 -0.82 -10.12
C ILE A 23 -9.97 0.40 -11.00
N LEU A 24 -9.11 0.77 -11.95
CA LEU A 24 -9.38 1.86 -12.88
C LEU A 24 -10.66 1.60 -13.69
N ILE A 25 -10.85 0.36 -14.17
CA ILE A 25 -12.03 -0.04 -14.92
C ILE A 25 -13.27 -0.14 -14.00
N GLU A 26 -13.14 -0.77 -12.83
CA GLU A 26 -14.22 -0.94 -11.85
C GLU A 26 -14.84 0.38 -11.39
N ASN A 27 -14.01 1.39 -11.20
CA ASN A 27 -14.43 2.69 -10.69
C ASN A 27 -14.65 3.74 -11.79
N ASN A 28 -14.75 3.30 -13.06
CA ASN A 28 -15.00 4.19 -14.21
C ASN A 28 -14.02 5.40 -14.22
N PHE A 29 -12.73 5.14 -13.99
CA PHE A 29 -11.72 6.20 -14.11
C PHE A 29 -11.81 6.83 -15.50
N PRO A 30 -11.79 8.15 -15.65
CA PRO A 30 -12.02 8.82 -16.92
C PRO A 30 -10.83 8.71 -17.87
N PHE A 31 -10.54 7.53 -18.38
CA PHE A 31 -9.46 7.30 -19.35
C PHE A 31 -9.97 7.37 -20.78
N ASN A 32 -9.13 7.89 -21.67
CA ASN A 32 -9.24 7.78 -23.11
C ASN A 32 -8.72 6.41 -23.59
N ARG A 33 -7.53 6.05 -23.10
CA ARG A 33 -6.90 4.75 -23.34
C ARG A 33 -6.08 4.33 -22.13
N ILE A 34 -6.00 3.01 -21.89
CA ILE A 34 -5.08 2.39 -20.94
C ILE A 34 -4.08 1.55 -21.74
N ARG A 35 -2.79 1.77 -21.50
CA ARG A 35 -1.69 0.97 -22.04
C ARG A 35 -0.91 0.34 -20.90
N TYR A 36 -0.25 -0.77 -21.16
CA TYR A 36 0.63 -1.41 -20.17
C TYR A 36 1.93 -1.89 -20.81
N THR A 37 2.98 -2.02 -19.97
CA THR A 37 4.18 -2.74 -20.35
C THR A 37 4.22 -4.07 -19.60
N LYS A 38 4.73 -5.12 -20.26
CA LYS A 38 4.96 -6.42 -19.62
C LYS A 38 6.15 -6.37 -18.66
N SER A 39 6.11 -7.26 -17.67
CA SER A 39 7.34 -7.79 -17.08
C SER A 39 7.97 -8.78 -18.06
N ALA A 40 9.31 -8.92 -18.03
CA ALA A 40 10.06 -9.81 -18.93
C ALA A 40 9.57 -11.29 -18.95
N TYR A 41 8.78 -11.69 -17.96
CA TYR A 41 8.31 -13.07 -17.77
C TYR A 41 6.87 -13.33 -18.21
N SER A 42 6.19 -12.39 -18.87
CA SER A 42 4.80 -12.58 -19.29
C SER A 42 4.69 -12.82 -20.79
N SER A 43 4.08 -13.95 -21.18
CA SER A 43 3.86 -14.32 -22.59
C SER A 43 2.42 -14.08 -23.08
N ARG A 44 1.48 -13.66 -22.20
CA ARG A 44 0.06 -13.52 -22.54
C ARG A 44 -0.38 -12.07 -22.62
N SER A 45 -1.29 -11.75 -23.54
CA SER A 45 -2.03 -10.49 -23.56
C SER A 45 -2.82 -10.30 -22.26
N LEU A 46 -2.97 -9.07 -21.82
CA LEU A 46 -3.72 -8.73 -20.60
C LEU A 46 -5.18 -8.44 -20.95
N ILE A 47 -6.06 -9.36 -20.56
CA ILE A 47 -7.50 -9.19 -20.70
C ILE A 47 -8.10 -9.00 -19.31
N ILE A 48 -8.82 -7.89 -19.09
CA ILE A 48 -9.49 -7.57 -17.83
C ILE A 48 -10.95 -7.24 -18.12
N LYS A 49 -11.88 -7.96 -17.49
CA LYS A 49 -13.33 -7.81 -17.69
C LYS A 49 -13.74 -7.81 -19.17
N ASN A 50 -13.17 -8.73 -19.94
CA ASN A 50 -13.35 -8.88 -21.38
C ASN A 50 -12.84 -7.69 -22.23
N ILE A 51 -12.04 -6.79 -21.65
CA ILE A 51 -11.37 -5.72 -22.35
C ILE A 51 -9.91 -6.13 -22.55
N GLU A 52 -9.47 -6.18 -23.79
CA GLU A 52 -8.05 -6.34 -24.11
C GLU A 52 -7.35 -5.01 -23.93
N ILE A 53 -6.31 -5.02 -23.07
CA ILE A 53 -5.52 -3.81 -22.78
C ILE A 53 -4.32 -3.76 -23.72
N GLU A 54 -4.10 -2.61 -24.35
CA GLU A 54 -3.02 -2.38 -25.31
C GLU A 54 -1.64 -2.54 -24.67
N GLU A 55 -0.86 -3.48 -25.19
CA GLU A 55 0.52 -3.67 -24.78
C GLU A 55 1.47 -2.75 -25.55
N VAL A 56 2.42 -2.13 -24.82
CA VAL A 56 3.49 -1.33 -25.40
C VAL A 56 4.85 -1.77 -24.86
N GLU A 57 5.88 -1.62 -25.68
CA GLU A 57 7.25 -1.87 -25.24
C GLU A 57 7.73 -0.77 -24.29
N LEU A 58 8.45 -1.16 -23.23
CA LEU A 58 9.04 -0.20 -22.28
C LEU A 58 10.29 0.45 -22.89
N ASN A 59 10.12 1.63 -23.45
CA ASN A 59 11.16 2.46 -24.03
C ASN A 59 10.86 3.96 -23.83
N ASN A 60 11.72 4.84 -24.32
CA ASN A 60 11.52 6.29 -24.15
C ASN A 60 10.23 6.83 -24.78
N TYR A 61 9.68 6.19 -25.79
CA TYR A 61 8.50 6.66 -26.52
C TYR A 61 7.18 6.24 -25.87
N CYS A 62 7.19 5.21 -25.04
CA CYS A 62 5.94 4.75 -24.37
C CYS A 62 5.35 5.79 -23.40
N PHE A 63 6.16 6.77 -22.99
CA PHE A 63 5.75 7.85 -22.09
C PHE A 63 5.18 9.08 -22.80
N ASP A 64 5.25 9.13 -24.13
CA ASP A 64 4.73 10.26 -24.89
C ASP A 64 3.19 10.28 -24.83
N ASP A 65 2.59 11.48 -24.70
CA ASP A 65 1.14 11.70 -24.57
C ASP A 65 0.47 11.01 -23.38
N ILE A 66 1.20 10.76 -22.28
CA ILE A 66 0.67 10.14 -21.07
C ILE A 66 0.32 11.22 -20.03
N ASP A 67 -0.94 11.20 -19.58
CA ASP A 67 -1.35 12.02 -18.43
C ASP A 67 -0.99 11.37 -17.10
N PHE A 68 -1.27 10.07 -16.94
CA PHE A 68 -0.96 9.31 -15.73
C PHE A 68 -0.10 8.08 -16.06
N CYS A 69 1.10 8.06 -15.54
CA CYS A 69 1.99 6.90 -15.55
C CYS A 69 2.02 6.26 -14.16
N PHE A 70 1.68 4.98 -14.07
CA PHE A 70 1.81 4.20 -12.84
C PHE A 70 2.98 3.23 -12.97
N LEU A 71 3.98 3.39 -12.11
CA LEU A 71 5.11 2.45 -12.02
C LEU A 71 4.74 1.35 -11.02
N CYS A 72 4.40 0.17 -11.52
CA CYS A 72 3.98 -1.01 -10.76
C CYS A 72 4.96 -2.17 -10.94
N SER A 73 6.26 -1.87 -10.95
CA SER A 73 7.34 -2.80 -11.21
C SER A 73 8.37 -2.79 -10.07
N THR A 74 9.55 -3.38 -10.32
CA THR A 74 10.64 -3.42 -9.34
C THR A 74 11.27 -2.04 -9.11
N SER A 75 11.99 -1.89 -8.00
CA SER A 75 12.75 -0.67 -7.70
C SER A 75 13.80 -0.35 -8.77
N GLU A 76 14.39 -1.36 -9.39
CA GLU A 76 15.33 -1.20 -10.51
C GLU A 76 14.67 -0.53 -11.73
N VAL A 77 13.48 -0.99 -12.11
CA VAL A 77 12.69 -0.39 -13.20
C VAL A 77 12.32 1.05 -12.88
N SER A 78 11.84 1.32 -11.66
CA SER A 78 11.50 2.68 -11.22
C SER A 78 12.71 3.59 -11.17
N SER A 79 13.86 3.14 -10.70
CA SER A 79 15.12 3.90 -10.70
C SER A 79 15.54 4.30 -12.12
N LYS A 80 15.43 3.38 -13.08
CA LYS A 80 15.78 3.63 -14.49
C LYS A 80 14.79 4.58 -15.17
N TRP A 81 13.50 4.39 -14.97
CA TRP A 81 12.47 5.02 -15.78
C TRP A 81 11.71 6.16 -15.10
N GLY A 82 11.77 6.27 -13.77
CA GLY A 82 10.98 7.24 -13.01
C GLY A 82 11.23 8.69 -13.39
N ASN A 83 12.50 9.10 -13.52
CA ASN A 83 12.85 10.46 -13.93
C ASN A 83 12.55 10.73 -15.41
N ILE A 84 12.65 9.72 -16.28
CA ILE A 84 12.27 9.82 -17.69
C ILE A 84 10.75 10.02 -17.79
N ALA A 85 9.99 9.21 -17.08
CA ALA A 85 8.53 9.36 -16.99
C ALA A 85 8.13 10.73 -16.41
N LYS A 86 8.80 11.20 -15.34
CA LYS A 86 8.58 12.53 -14.74
C LYS A 86 8.74 13.67 -15.75
N ALA A 87 9.71 13.55 -16.67
CA ALA A 87 9.96 14.58 -17.68
C ALA A 87 8.92 14.60 -18.81
N LYS A 88 8.23 13.48 -19.07
CA LYS A 88 7.32 13.31 -20.20
C LYS A 88 5.84 13.22 -19.85
N CYS A 89 5.53 12.60 -18.71
CA CYS A 89 4.16 12.41 -18.27
C CYS A 89 3.71 13.59 -17.39
N LYS A 90 2.41 13.83 -17.37
CA LYS A 90 1.84 14.87 -16.51
C LYS A 90 1.93 14.51 -15.03
N TYR A 91 1.65 13.26 -14.69
CA TYR A 91 1.80 12.69 -13.34
C TYR A 91 2.38 11.29 -13.41
N VAL A 92 3.30 10.99 -12.50
CA VAL A 92 3.88 9.66 -12.31
C VAL A 92 3.61 9.23 -10.87
N ILE A 93 3.01 8.06 -10.69
CA ILE A 93 2.73 7.48 -9.37
C ILE A 93 3.53 6.18 -9.25
N ASP A 94 4.53 6.19 -8.37
CA ASP A 94 5.44 5.06 -8.19
C ASP A 94 5.06 4.20 -6.99
N ASN A 95 4.79 2.91 -7.23
CA ASN A 95 4.47 1.93 -6.19
C ASN A 95 5.72 1.26 -5.61
N SER A 96 6.89 1.45 -6.19
CA SER A 96 8.14 0.90 -5.67
C SER A 96 8.63 1.65 -4.43
N SER A 97 9.68 1.14 -3.79
CA SER A 97 10.33 1.83 -2.67
C SER A 97 11.35 2.88 -3.10
N THR A 98 11.64 3.01 -4.40
CA THR A 98 12.76 3.77 -4.94
C THR A 98 12.79 5.23 -4.48
N PHE A 99 11.68 5.94 -4.61
CA PHE A 99 11.62 7.38 -4.36
C PHE A 99 10.94 7.76 -3.03
N ARG A 100 10.47 6.76 -2.24
CA ARG A 100 9.66 7.03 -1.04
C ARG A 100 10.34 7.95 -0.04
N MET A 101 11.65 7.82 0.14
CA MET A 101 12.41 8.61 1.10
C MET A 101 13.14 9.81 0.49
N ASP A 102 13.01 10.03 -0.84
CA ASP A 102 13.51 11.24 -1.50
C ASP A 102 12.80 12.49 -0.95
N LYS A 103 13.57 13.54 -0.66
CA LYS A 103 13.03 14.80 -0.09
C LYS A 103 12.12 15.54 -1.07
N ASP A 104 12.42 15.44 -2.38
CA ASP A 104 11.72 16.14 -3.45
C ASP A 104 10.58 15.31 -4.06
N VAL A 105 10.32 14.12 -3.52
CA VAL A 105 9.25 13.24 -3.95
C VAL A 105 8.25 13.05 -2.81
N PRO A 106 7.02 13.54 -2.96
CA PRO A 106 5.98 13.39 -1.93
C PRO A 106 5.54 11.93 -1.81
N LEU A 107 5.40 11.46 -0.57
CA LEU A 107 4.91 10.14 -0.20
C LEU A 107 3.46 10.28 0.29
N ILE A 108 2.48 9.80 -0.47
CA ILE A 108 1.10 10.27 -0.35
C ILE A 108 0.11 9.16 0.02
N ILE A 109 -0.67 9.44 1.05
CA ILE A 109 -1.99 8.84 1.31
C ILE A 109 -3.00 9.99 1.23
N PRO A 110 -3.89 10.03 0.23
CA PRO A 110 -4.73 11.20 -0.02
C PRO A 110 -5.55 11.67 1.18
N GLU A 111 -6.04 10.75 2.00
CA GLU A 111 -6.84 11.04 3.19
C GLU A 111 -6.02 11.71 4.32
N ILE A 112 -4.68 11.76 4.19
CA ILE A 112 -3.78 12.24 5.25
C ILE A 112 -3.04 13.51 4.83
N ASN A 113 -2.39 13.48 3.66
CA ASN A 113 -1.40 14.50 3.30
C ASN A 113 -1.42 14.89 1.81
N PHE A 114 -2.59 14.85 1.16
CA PHE A 114 -2.72 15.18 -0.26
C PHE A 114 -2.15 16.55 -0.62
N GLU A 115 -2.30 17.54 0.27
CA GLU A 115 -1.82 18.90 0.04
C GLU A 115 -0.28 19.00 0.01
N SER A 116 0.43 17.97 0.44
CA SER A 116 1.90 17.91 0.35
C SER A 116 2.42 17.63 -1.07
N ILE A 117 1.53 17.43 -2.06
CA ILE A 117 1.94 17.18 -3.45
C ILE A 117 2.50 18.47 -4.08
N ASN A 118 3.80 18.46 -4.28
CA ASN A 118 4.60 19.53 -4.88
C ASN A 118 5.42 19.08 -6.11
N SER A 119 5.25 17.84 -6.56
CA SER A 119 5.97 17.22 -7.67
C SER A 119 5.02 16.43 -8.57
N SER A 120 5.37 16.27 -9.86
CA SER A 120 4.66 15.38 -10.77
C SER A 120 5.02 13.90 -10.56
N LEU A 121 6.16 13.59 -9.94
CA LEU A 121 6.53 12.25 -9.48
C LEU A 121 6.11 12.11 -8.02
N ILE A 122 5.24 11.15 -7.74
CA ILE A 122 4.60 10.92 -6.45
C ILE A 122 4.85 9.46 -6.05
N SER A 123 5.28 9.23 -4.83
CA SER A 123 5.47 7.87 -4.29
C SER A 123 4.22 7.38 -3.59
N ASN A 124 3.87 6.13 -3.84
CA ASN A 124 2.84 5.36 -3.14
C ASN A 124 3.51 4.60 -1.99
N PRO A 125 3.02 4.70 -0.74
CA PRO A 125 3.66 4.08 0.42
C PRO A 125 3.65 2.55 0.40
N ASN A 126 4.35 1.96 1.37
CA ASN A 126 4.32 0.53 1.65
C ASN A 126 2.91 0.05 2.06
N CYS A 127 2.58 -1.18 1.70
CA CYS A 127 1.24 -1.73 1.91
C CYS A 127 0.80 -1.76 3.38
N SER A 128 1.68 -2.20 4.27
CA SER A 128 1.40 -2.23 5.71
C SER A 128 1.37 -0.81 6.31
N THR A 129 2.15 0.13 5.76
CA THR A 129 2.10 1.54 6.13
C THR A 129 0.76 2.15 5.77
N ILE A 130 0.26 1.97 4.54
CA ILE A 130 -1.02 2.56 4.11
C ILE A 130 -2.15 2.11 5.03
N GLN A 131 -2.33 0.78 5.21
CA GLN A 131 -3.43 0.28 6.04
C GLN A 131 -3.35 0.75 7.49
N SER A 132 -2.14 0.83 8.06
CA SER A 132 -1.94 1.30 9.42
C SER A 132 -2.24 2.79 9.56
N LEU A 133 -1.73 3.61 8.65
CA LEU A 133 -1.88 5.06 8.74
C LEU A 133 -3.31 5.53 8.47
N LEU A 134 -4.11 4.82 7.67
CA LEU A 134 -5.54 5.09 7.54
C LEU A 134 -6.25 4.97 8.90
N VAL A 135 -5.91 3.96 9.72
CA VAL A 135 -6.45 3.80 11.07
C VAL A 135 -5.92 4.88 12.01
N LEU A 136 -4.61 5.12 12.00
CA LEU A 136 -3.96 6.09 12.89
C LEU A 136 -4.40 7.53 12.60
N ASN A 137 -4.71 7.86 11.35
CA ASN A 137 -5.24 9.17 10.99
C ASN A 137 -6.58 9.48 11.67
N GLU A 138 -7.48 8.49 11.76
CA GLU A 138 -8.73 8.66 12.51
C GLU A 138 -8.47 8.88 14.00
N ILE A 139 -7.52 8.14 14.58
CA ILE A 139 -7.14 8.27 15.98
C ILE A 139 -6.51 9.66 16.27
N LYS A 140 -5.66 10.17 15.35
CA LYS A 140 -5.04 11.49 15.46
C LYS A 140 -6.04 12.66 15.50
N LYS A 141 -7.26 12.49 15.02
CA LYS A 141 -8.32 13.52 15.15
C LYS A 141 -8.67 13.83 16.61
N THR A 142 -8.38 12.91 17.53
CA THR A 142 -8.75 13.03 18.94
C THR A 142 -7.57 12.95 19.90
N TYR A 143 -6.56 12.16 19.58
CA TYR A 143 -5.41 11.88 20.43
C TYR A 143 -4.10 12.30 19.74
N LYS A 144 -3.20 12.95 20.50
CA LYS A 144 -1.83 13.07 20.04
C LYS A 144 -1.13 11.74 20.28
N ILE A 145 -0.61 11.12 19.22
CA ILE A 145 0.13 9.87 19.32
C ILE A 145 1.58 10.19 19.70
N ASN A 146 2.09 9.56 20.74
CA ASN A 146 3.47 9.72 21.22
C ASN A 146 4.35 8.55 20.77
N LYS A 147 3.81 7.33 20.81
CA LYS A 147 4.53 6.11 20.45
C LYS A 147 3.65 5.16 19.65
N ILE A 148 4.27 4.47 18.68
CA ILE A 148 3.65 3.42 17.88
C ILE A 148 4.57 2.20 17.88
N ILE A 149 4.01 1.02 18.16
CA ILE A 149 4.68 -0.26 17.96
C ILE A 149 3.85 -1.07 16.99
N TYR A 150 4.44 -1.46 15.87
CA TYR A 150 3.86 -2.33 14.87
C TYR A 150 4.38 -3.77 15.01
N SER A 151 3.48 -4.73 14.92
CA SER A 151 3.81 -6.11 14.60
C SER A 151 2.97 -6.54 13.40
N THR A 152 3.63 -6.79 12.26
CA THR A 152 2.93 -7.10 11.01
C THR A 152 2.93 -8.60 10.73
N TYR A 153 1.84 -9.07 10.15
CA TYR A 153 1.63 -10.46 9.69
C TYR A 153 1.33 -10.37 8.19
N GLN A 154 2.40 -10.46 7.39
CA GLN A 154 2.31 -10.16 5.96
C GLN A 154 2.18 -11.41 5.11
N SER A 155 1.19 -11.41 4.22
CA SER A 155 0.95 -12.47 3.25
C SER A 155 2.03 -12.55 2.17
N CYS A 156 2.15 -13.70 1.53
CA CYS A 156 3.14 -13.99 0.48
C CYS A 156 2.96 -13.11 -0.78
N SER A 157 1.74 -12.64 -1.08
CA SER A 157 1.53 -11.69 -2.18
C SER A 157 2.28 -10.37 -2.04
N GLY A 158 2.71 -10.00 -0.82
CA GLY A 158 3.57 -8.86 -0.55
C GLY A 158 4.97 -8.98 -1.15
N GLY A 159 5.49 -10.19 -1.29
CA GLY A 159 6.75 -10.50 -1.98
C GLY A 159 6.58 -10.80 -3.48
N GLY A 160 5.36 -10.66 -4.00
CA GLY A 160 5.09 -10.83 -5.42
C GLY A 160 4.66 -12.23 -5.84
N LYS A 161 4.71 -12.47 -7.16
CA LYS A 161 4.28 -13.77 -7.74
C LYS A 161 5.18 -14.93 -7.29
N GLU A 162 6.44 -14.69 -7.12
CA GLU A 162 7.44 -15.71 -6.77
C GLU A 162 7.16 -16.30 -5.38
N GLU A 163 6.86 -15.47 -4.39
CA GLU A 163 6.50 -15.96 -3.06
C GLU A 163 5.14 -16.68 -3.01
N LEU A 164 4.17 -16.27 -3.85
CA LEU A 164 2.91 -17.03 -4.00
C LEU A 164 3.14 -18.41 -4.60
N ILE A 165 4.04 -18.53 -5.58
CA ILE A 165 4.43 -19.80 -6.18
C ILE A 165 5.17 -20.64 -5.14
N GLU A 166 6.06 -20.04 -4.35
CA GLU A 166 6.78 -20.71 -3.27
C GLU A 166 5.82 -21.28 -2.22
N LEU A 167 4.84 -20.48 -1.77
CA LEU A 167 3.80 -20.96 -0.87
C LEU A 167 3.04 -22.16 -1.47
N SER A 168 2.66 -22.09 -2.75
CA SER A 168 1.97 -23.20 -3.42
C SER A 168 2.82 -24.47 -3.47
N LYS A 169 4.10 -24.34 -3.86
CA LYS A 169 5.04 -25.48 -3.92
C LYS A 169 5.30 -26.09 -2.54
N SER A 170 5.30 -25.25 -1.50
CA SER A 170 5.58 -25.73 -0.13
C SER A 170 4.50 -26.69 0.39
N TYR A 171 3.27 -26.61 -0.08
CA TYR A 171 2.23 -27.63 0.19
C TYR A 171 2.55 -28.96 -0.45
N ASP A 172 3.28 -28.98 -1.58
CA ASP A 172 3.78 -30.18 -2.25
C ASP A 172 5.17 -30.63 -1.69
N LYS A 173 5.57 -30.07 -0.54
CA LYS A 173 6.86 -30.35 0.14
C LYS A 173 8.09 -29.93 -0.68
N VAL A 174 7.95 -28.91 -1.52
CA VAL A 174 9.05 -28.31 -2.30
C VAL A 174 9.30 -26.88 -1.81
N SER A 175 10.56 -26.56 -1.51
CA SER A 175 11.01 -25.20 -1.21
C SER A 175 12.12 -24.80 -2.18
N SER A 176 12.13 -23.57 -2.64
CA SER A 176 13.11 -23.04 -3.60
C SER A 176 13.67 -21.65 -3.22
N ILE A 177 13.00 -20.91 -2.36
CA ILE A 177 13.43 -19.58 -1.91
C ILE A 177 13.94 -19.62 -0.48
N TYR A 178 13.27 -20.39 0.39
CA TYR A 178 13.59 -20.49 1.81
C TYR A 178 14.21 -21.86 2.15
N SER A 179 14.95 -21.93 3.24
CA SER A 179 15.50 -23.19 3.77
C SER A 179 14.42 -24.12 4.33
N GLU A 180 13.28 -23.57 4.73
CA GLU A 180 12.15 -24.29 5.31
C GLU A 180 10.89 -24.16 4.44
N LEU A 181 9.94 -25.08 4.59
CA LEU A 181 8.68 -25.03 3.88
C LEU A 181 7.82 -23.85 4.36
N LEU A 182 7.52 -22.93 3.48
CA LEU A 182 6.79 -21.69 3.81
C LEU A 182 5.41 -21.95 4.41
N CYS A 183 4.72 -23.05 4.02
CA CYS A 183 3.42 -23.42 4.58
C CYS A 183 3.44 -23.82 6.06
N ASP A 184 4.59 -24.21 6.59
CA ASP A 184 4.75 -24.76 7.94
C ASP A 184 5.49 -23.78 8.89
N THR A 185 5.82 -22.56 8.43
CA THR A 185 6.62 -21.61 9.22
C THR A 185 6.17 -20.16 9.08
N CYS A 186 6.61 -19.32 10.03
CA CYS A 186 6.59 -17.87 9.93
C CYS A 186 8.02 -17.35 9.84
N ILE A 187 8.28 -16.38 8.97
CA ILE A 187 9.61 -15.82 8.78
C ILE A 187 9.66 -14.45 9.47
N SER A 188 10.53 -14.33 10.47
CA SER A 188 10.66 -13.13 11.31
C SER A 188 11.37 -11.96 10.63
N GLN A 189 11.65 -12.08 9.33
CA GLN A 189 12.40 -11.10 8.54
C GLN A 189 11.78 -10.96 7.16
N ILE A 190 11.54 -9.70 6.73
CA ILE A 190 11.11 -9.38 5.36
C ILE A 190 12.11 -8.40 4.75
N GLY A 191 12.78 -8.84 3.69
CA GLY A 191 13.89 -8.12 3.08
C GLY A 191 15.20 -8.27 3.86
N GLU A 192 16.25 -7.62 3.38
CA GLU A 192 17.59 -7.67 3.98
C GLU A 192 17.64 -6.92 5.32
N ILE A 193 18.51 -7.40 6.22
CA ILE A 193 18.84 -6.73 7.48
C ILE A 193 20.01 -5.77 7.23
N ASN A 194 19.90 -4.54 7.70
CA ASN A 194 20.97 -3.55 7.61
C ASN A 194 21.83 -3.49 8.87
N ASP A 195 22.79 -2.57 8.90
CA ASP A 195 23.74 -2.39 10.04
C ASP A 195 23.05 -2.04 11.37
N THR A 196 21.82 -1.50 11.33
CA THR A 196 21.02 -1.22 12.53
C THR A 196 20.27 -2.44 13.06
N ARG A 197 20.41 -3.60 12.43
CA ARG A 197 19.71 -4.88 12.69
C ARG A 197 18.19 -4.83 12.39
N PHE A 198 17.68 -3.78 11.78
CA PHE A 198 16.32 -3.76 11.25
C PHE A 198 16.29 -4.32 9.84
N SER A 199 15.22 -5.03 9.50
CA SER A 199 14.93 -5.38 8.11
C SER A 199 14.49 -4.17 7.30
N LEU A 200 14.66 -4.22 5.98
CA LEU A 200 14.22 -3.15 5.10
C LEU A 200 12.71 -2.86 5.24
N GLU A 201 11.90 -3.90 5.49
CA GLU A 201 10.46 -3.73 5.68
C GLU A 201 10.11 -2.97 6.97
N GLU A 202 10.81 -3.26 8.06
CA GLU A 202 10.66 -2.55 9.33
C GLU A 202 11.03 -1.07 9.19
N LEU A 203 12.13 -0.78 8.49
CA LEU A 203 12.55 0.60 8.22
C LEU A 203 11.54 1.37 7.36
N LYS A 204 10.88 0.71 6.40
CA LYS A 204 9.78 1.33 5.64
C LYS A 204 8.64 1.74 6.57
N MET A 205 8.17 0.83 7.44
CA MET A 205 7.11 1.13 8.41
C MET A 205 7.47 2.34 9.30
N ILE A 206 8.70 2.38 9.81
CA ILE A 206 9.18 3.43 10.70
C ILE A 206 9.28 4.78 9.95
N ASN A 207 10.03 4.81 8.85
CA ASN A 207 10.39 6.06 8.18
C ASN A 207 9.23 6.65 7.37
N GLU A 208 8.44 5.80 6.71
CA GLU A 208 7.26 6.25 5.96
C GLU A 208 6.18 6.82 6.88
N THR A 209 5.96 6.20 8.07
CA THR A 209 5.05 6.74 9.10
C THR A 209 5.45 8.17 9.49
N LYS A 210 6.72 8.40 9.79
CA LYS A 210 7.23 9.72 10.17
C LYS A 210 7.10 10.73 9.03
N LYS A 211 7.44 10.32 7.80
CA LYS A 211 7.37 11.19 6.61
C LYS A 211 5.93 11.58 6.29
N ILE A 212 4.98 10.64 6.28
CA ILE A 212 3.58 10.91 5.93
C ILE A 212 2.90 11.77 6.98
N PHE A 213 3.15 11.53 8.27
CA PHE A 213 2.64 12.37 9.35
C PHE A 213 3.42 13.70 9.52
N ASN A 214 4.52 13.85 8.80
CA ASN A 214 5.45 14.99 8.97
C ASN A 214 5.86 15.19 10.43
N ASP A 215 6.10 14.09 11.15
CA ASP A 215 6.49 14.08 12.56
C ASP A 215 7.68 13.15 12.79
N TYR A 216 8.86 13.73 12.78
CA TYR A 216 10.12 13.02 12.98
C TYR A 216 10.45 12.78 14.47
N THR A 217 9.68 13.39 15.38
CA THR A 217 9.82 13.16 16.83
C THR A 217 9.02 11.96 17.32
N LEU A 218 8.09 11.46 16.50
CA LEU A 218 7.25 10.31 16.82
C LEU A 218 8.11 9.06 17.08
N GLU A 219 7.90 8.42 18.22
CA GLU A 219 8.53 7.14 18.51
C GLU A 219 7.82 6.01 17.76
N VAL A 220 8.53 5.39 16.82
CA VAL A 220 7.99 4.28 16.02
C VAL A 220 8.94 3.10 16.08
N HIS A 221 8.40 1.92 16.38
CA HIS A 221 9.08 0.65 16.29
C HIS A 221 8.26 -0.34 15.46
N ALA A 222 8.93 -1.24 14.75
CA ALA A 222 8.27 -2.22 13.90
C ALA A 222 8.96 -3.58 13.97
N SER A 223 8.15 -4.64 13.91
CA SER A 223 8.59 -6.01 13.62
C SER A 223 7.73 -6.56 12.50
N CYS A 224 8.36 -7.06 11.43
CA CYS A 224 7.68 -7.47 10.22
C CYS A 224 7.87 -8.98 9.97
N ILE A 225 6.77 -9.71 9.95
CA ILE A 225 6.73 -11.17 9.87
C ILE A 225 6.03 -11.61 8.58
N ARG A 226 6.63 -12.51 7.81
CA ARG A 226 5.97 -13.23 6.72
C ARG A 226 5.22 -14.42 7.31
N VAL A 227 3.94 -14.56 6.95
CA VAL A 227 3.09 -15.68 7.37
C VAL A 227 2.59 -16.47 6.15
N PRO A 228 2.28 -17.78 6.29
CA PRO A 228 1.85 -18.66 5.20
C PRO A 228 0.39 -18.38 4.77
N VAL A 229 0.12 -17.15 4.39
CA VAL A 229 -1.17 -16.68 3.88
C VAL A 229 -0.97 -16.08 2.51
N SER A 230 -1.81 -16.40 1.54
CA SER A 230 -1.64 -15.95 0.16
C SER A 230 -1.85 -14.44 0.02
N TYR A 231 -2.92 -13.89 0.58
CA TYR A 231 -3.34 -12.49 0.42
C TYR A 231 -3.77 -11.89 1.75
N CYS A 232 -3.80 -10.57 1.80
CA CYS A 232 -4.16 -9.72 2.93
C CYS A 232 -3.09 -9.69 4.03
N HIS A 233 -2.86 -8.51 4.56
CA HIS A 233 -1.94 -8.29 5.68
C HIS A 233 -2.71 -7.97 6.95
N GLY A 234 -2.25 -8.53 8.07
CA GLY A 234 -2.66 -8.12 9.40
C GLY A 234 -1.59 -7.27 10.07
N VAL A 235 -2.00 -6.28 10.85
CA VAL A 235 -1.08 -5.46 11.65
C VAL A 235 -1.67 -5.30 13.06
N PHE A 236 -0.92 -5.77 14.05
CA PHE A 236 -1.11 -5.37 15.43
C PHE A 236 -0.45 -4.01 15.64
N ILE A 237 -1.18 -3.08 16.28
CA ILE A 237 -0.70 -1.74 16.57
C ILE A 237 -0.90 -1.46 18.06
N TYR A 238 0.19 -1.16 18.77
CA TYR A 238 0.16 -0.62 20.12
C TYR A 238 0.48 0.86 20.08
N LEU A 239 -0.29 1.65 20.83
CA LEU A 239 -0.21 3.09 20.83
C LEU A 239 -0.12 3.65 22.26
N GLU A 240 0.79 4.63 22.43
CA GLU A 240 0.76 5.53 23.58
C GLU A 240 0.33 6.93 23.10
N VAL A 241 -0.58 7.54 23.86
CA VAL A 241 -1.23 8.82 23.51
C VAL A 241 -1.11 9.83 24.65
N ASP A 242 -1.46 11.09 24.37
CA ASP A 242 -1.29 12.22 25.31
C ASP A 242 -2.22 12.19 26.54
N LYS A 243 -3.37 11.52 26.43
CA LYS A 243 -4.42 11.51 27.47
C LYS A 243 -5.06 10.13 27.64
N GLU A 244 -5.85 9.98 28.68
CA GLU A 244 -6.55 8.73 28.97
C GLU A 244 -7.42 8.26 27.79
N VAL A 245 -7.37 6.96 27.51
CA VAL A 245 -8.02 6.30 26.38
C VAL A 245 -9.48 5.99 26.70
N ASP A 246 -10.36 6.43 25.83
CA ASP A 246 -11.75 6.01 25.72
C ASP A 246 -11.93 5.09 24.51
N VAL A 247 -12.09 3.79 24.77
CA VAL A 247 -12.25 2.77 23.71
C VAL A 247 -13.50 3.01 22.87
N ASN A 248 -14.62 3.42 23.50
CA ASN A 248 -15.86 3.70 22.77
C ASN A 248 -15.70 4.86 21.80
N LYS A 249 -14.94 5.87 22.18
CA LYS A 249 -14.62 7.00 21.31
C LYS A 249 -13.79 6.55 20.12
N ILE A 250 -12.80 5.68 20.30
CA ILE A 250 -11.99 5.11 19.21
C ILE A 250 -12.89 4.29 18.27
N ILE A 251 -13.75 3.43 18.80
CA ILE A 251 -14.71 2.65 18.01
C ILE A 251 -15.60 3.57 17.15
N ASN A 252 -16.08 4.67 17.72
CA ASN A 252 -16.90 5.63 16.98
C ASN A 252 -16.12 6.33 15.86
N LEU A 253 -14.85 6.69 16.08
CA LEU A 253 -13.99 7.25 15.03
C LEU A 253 -13.85 6.28 13.86
N ILE A 254 -13.61 4.99 14.14
CA ILE A 254 -13.47 3.94 13.11
C ILE A 254 -14.78 3.75 12.35
N LYS A 255 -15.92 3.66 13.04
CA LYS A 255 -17.23 3.47 12.41
C LYS A 255 -17.65 4.62 11.49
N ASN A 256 -17.21 5.84 11.80
CA ASN A 256 -17.52 7.04 11.01
C ASN A 256 -16.56 7.28 9.86
N SER A 257 -15.52 6.45 9.70
CA SER A 257 -14.57 6.57 8.61
C SER A 257 -15.07 5.86 7.35
N GLU A 258 -14.95 6.51 6.21
CA GLU A 258 -15.29 5.92 4.90
C GLU A 258 -14.32 4.78 4.51
N ARG A 259 -13.08 4.82 5.02
CA ARG A 259 -12.00 3.88 4.67
C ARG A 259 -11.87 2.72 5.64
N LEU A 260 -12.58 2.75 6.78
CA LEU A 260 -12.49 1.73 7.81
C LEU A 260 -13.80 0.98 7.99
N GLU A 261 -13.71 -0.22 8.51
CA GLU A 261 -14.83 -1.05 8.96
C GLU A 261 -14.50 -1.60 10.36
N TYR A 262 -15.45 -1.52 11.28
CA TYR A 262 -15.26 -2.01 12.64
C TYR A 262 -15.76 -3.44 12.79
N LYS A 263 -14.90 -4.33 13.28
CA LYS A 263 -15.25 -5.68 13.70
C LYS A 263 -15.51 -5.70 15.20
N LYS A 264 -16.67 -6.20 15.62
CA LYS A 264 -17.07 -6.25 17.04
C LYS A 264 -16.13 -7.15 17.86
N ASP A 265 -15.96 -6.87 19.15
CA ASP A 265 -14.99 -7.55 20.01
C ASP A 265 -15.29 -9.03 20.26
N ASN A 266 -16.55 -9.45 20.14
CA ASN A 266 -16.98 -10.84 20.23
C ASN A 266 -16.89 -11.62 18.91
N GLU A 267 -16.41 -10.99 17.84
CA GLU A 267 -16.27 -11.61 16.53
C GLU A 267 -14.79 -11.82 16.20
N ILE A 268 -14.48 -12.94 15.56
CA ILE A 268 -13.11 -13.24 15.07
C ILE A 268 -12.86 -12.44 13.80
N LEU A 269 -11.70 -11.81 13.74
CA LEU A 269 -11.25 -11.07 12.56
C LEU A 269 -10.42 -11.99 11.69
N TYR A 270 -10.90 -12.33 10.48
CA TYR A 270 -10.19 -13.16 9.50
C TYR A 270 -9.61 -12.32 8.37
N PHE A 271 -8.44 -12.70 7.86
CA PHE A 271 -7.77 -12.02 6.75
C PHE A 271 -8.60 -12.08 5.45
N GLN A 272 -9.28 -13.19 5.20
CA GLN A 272 -10.10 -13.39 4.01
C GLN A 272 -11.31 -12.45 3.92
N GLU A 273 -11.77 -11.91 5.05
CA GLU A 273 -12.92 -11.00 5.06
C GLU A 273 -12.69 -9.71 4.27
N VAL A 274 -11.43 -9.30 4.11
CA VAL A 274 -11.05 -8.06 3.41
C VAL A 274 -10.49 -8.32 2.00
N TYR A 275 -10.41 -9.58 1.58
CA TYR A 275 -9.92 -9.90 0.24
C TYR A 275 -10.82 -9.26 -0.83
N GLN A 276 -10.21 -8.54 -1.76
CA GLN A 276 -10.84 -7.73 -2.81
C GLN A 276 -11.71 -6.55 -2.30
N LYS A 277 -11.55 -6.12 -1.05
CA LYS A 277 -12.22 -4.94 -0.50
C LYS A 277 -11.29 -3.73 -0.45
N ASP A 278 -11.89 -2.53 -0.44
CA ASP A 278 -11.18 -1.23 -0.44
C ASP A 278 -11.14 -0.57 0.95
N LYS A 279 -11.55 -1.30 1.99
CA LYS A 279 -11.55 -0.83 3.38
C LYS A 279 -10.60 -1.64 4.24
N VAL A 280 -10.10 -0.99 5.29
CA VAL A 280 -9.36 -1.64 6.37
C VAL A 280 -10.35 -2.12 7.42
N LEU A 281 -10.33 -3.40 7.74
CA LEU A 281 -11.11 -3.96 8.83
C LEU A 281 -10.33 -3.81 10.14
N VAL A 282 -10.93 -3.20 11.16
CA VAL A 282 -10.31 -2.89 12.45
C VAL A 282 -11.11 -3.54 13.57
N GLY A 283 -10.42 -4.23 14.46
CA GLY A 283 -11.03 -4.86 15.63
C GLY A 283 -10.03 -5.07 16.76
N ARG A 284 -10.42 -5.86 17.76
CA ARG A 284 -9.55 -6.19 18.90
C ARG A 284 -8.99 -4.95 19.62
N ILE A 285 -9.79 -3.89 19.74
CA ILE A 285 -9.40 -2.65 20.42
C ILE A 285 -9.41 -2.89 21.93
N LYS A 286 -8.25 -2.76 22.56
CA LYS A 286 -8.08 -3.06 24.00
C LYS A 286 -7.29 -1.96 24.67
N LYS A 287 -7.84 -1.38 25.74
CA LYS A 287 -7.08 -0.50 26.63
C LYS A 287 -5.97 -1.29 27.30
N ASP A 288 -4.80 -0.68 27.50
CA ASP A 288 -3.73 -1.27 28.27
C ASP A 288 -4.15 -1.40 29.74
N LEU A 289 -3.77 -2.49 30.39
CA LEU A 289 -4.17 -2.79 31.77
C LEU A 289 -3.41 -1.96 32.82
N THR A 290 -2.26 -1.43 32.45
CA THR A 290 -1.32 -0.73 33.34
C THR A 290 -1.14 0.73 32.96
N ASN A 291 -1.19 1.06 31.67
CA ASN A 291 -1.04 2.42 31.18
C ASN A 291 -2.40 2.97 30.67
N PRO A 292 -3.08 3.84 31.41
CA PRO A 292 -4.38 4.39 30.99
C PRO A 292 -4.31 5.22 29.70
N LYS A 293 -3.11 5.64 29.29
CA LYS A 293 -2.85 6.39 28.06
C LYS A 293 -2.39 5.50 26.90
N ALA A 294 -2.56 4.20 27.02
CA ALA A 294 -2.16 3.26 25.98
C ALA A 294 -3.29 2.28 25.62
N PHE A 295 -3.23 1.79 24.40
CA PHE A 295 -4.15 0.77 23.88
C PHE A 295 -3.55 0.04 22.69
N SER A 296 -4.15 -1.08 22.34
CA SER A 296 -3.81 -1.80 21.13
C SER A 296 -5.03 -2.12 20.30
N LEU A 297 -4.80 -2.34 19.01
CA LEU A 297 -5.81 -2.79 18.07
C LEU A 297 -5.19 -3.75 17.06
N PHE A 298 -6.04 -4.41 16.29
CA PHE A 298 -5.62 -5.20 15.14
C PHE A 298 -6.35 -4.73 13.90
N CYS A 299 -5.65 -4.54 12.78
CA CYS A 299 -6.26 -4.20 11.52
C CYS A 299 -5.82 -5.14 10.40
N VAL A 300 -6.71 -5.39 9.45
CA VAL A 300 -6.48 -6.25 8.28
C VAL A 300 -6.91 -5.53 7.02
N ALA A 301 -6.16 -5.66 5.94
CA ALA A 301 -6.50 -5.10 4.64
C ALA A 301 -6.00 -5.97 3.49
N ASP A 302 -6.62 -5.84 2.32
CA ASP A 302 -6.08 -6.38 1.07
C ASP A 302 -4.85 -5.55 0.67
N ASN A 303 -3.68 -6.17 0.78
CA ASN A 303 -2.39 -5.53 0.55
C ASN A 303 -2.16 -5.11 -0.90
N LEU A 304 -2.81 -5.77 -1.86
CA LEU A 304 -2.73 -5.42 -3.28
C LEU A 304 -3.73 -4.30 -3.65
N ARG A 305 -4.89 -4.26 -2.98
CA ARG A 305 -5.89 -3.19 -3.19
C ARG A 305 -5.60 -2.00 -2.30
N VAL A 306 -6.04 -2.03 -1.04
CA VAL A 306 -5.85 -0.93 -0.07
C VAL A 306 -4.39 -0.54 0.05
N GLY A 307 -3.53 -1.54 0.19
CA GLY A 307 -2.10 -1.33 0.44
C GLY A 307 -1.28 -0.87 -0.79
N ALA A 308 -1.85 -0.86 -1.99
CA ALA A 308 -1.11 -0.49 -3.19
C ALA A 308 -2.00 0.15 -4.27
N ALA A 309 -2.73 -0.65 -5.04
CA ALA A 309 -3.40 -0.21 -6.26
C ALA A 309 -4.52 0.81 -6.00
N PHE A 310 -5.31 0.63 -4.94
CA PHE A 310 -6.40 1.56 -4.62
C PHE A 310 -5.88 2.91 -4.11
N ASN A 311 -4.79 2.93 -3.34
CA ASN A 311 -4.17 4.20 -2.94
C ASN A 311 -3.60 4.95 -4.15
N ALA A 312 -2.93 4.25 -5.07
CA ALA A 312 -2.42 4.86 -6.31
C ALA A 312 -3.56 5.41 -7.18
N TYR A 313 -4.67 4.67 -7.32
CA TYR A 313 -5.90 5.15 -7.96
C TYR A 313 -6.45 6.41 -7.26
N ASN A 314 -6.54 6.42 -5.93
CA ASN A 314 -7.03 7.56 -5.16
C ASN A 314 -6.15 8.81 -5.35
N ILE A 315 -4.84 8.66 -5.39
CA ILE A 315 -3.93 9.78 -5.70
C ILE A 315 -4.32 10.40 -7.05
N ALA A 316 -4.47 9.58 -8.09
CA ALA A 316 -4.84 10.05 -9.42
C ALA A 316 -6.22 10.73 -9.43
N LEU A 317 -7.21 10.15 -8.74
CA LEU A 317 -8.56 10.69 -8.64
C LEU A 317 -8.59 12.07 -7.97
N HIS A 318 -7.84 12.25 -6.87
CA HIS A 318 -7.73 13.53 -6.18
C HIS A 318 -7.02 14.59 -7.03
N LEU A 319 -6.00 14.21 -7.80
CA LEU A 319 -5.34 15.12 -8.76
C LEU A 319 -6.31 15.62 -9.84
N ILE A 320 -7.22 14.75 -10.32
CA ILE A 320 -8.25 15.14 -11.28
C ILE A 320 -9.26 16.12 -10.65
N ARG A 321 -9.71 15.86 -9.42
CA ARG A 321 -10.65 16.72 -8.69
C ARG A 321 -10.06 18.11 -8.42
N ARG A 322 -8.84 18.18 -7.89
CA ARG A 322 -8.10 19.43 -7.64
C ARG A 322 -7.97 20.32 -8.89
N LYS A 323 -7.82 19.69 -10.08
CA LYS A 323 -7.79 20.44 -11.34
C LYS A 323 -9.13 21.06 -11.71
N LYS A 324 -10.25 20.36 -11.43
CA LYS A 324 -11.61 20.86 -11.71
C LYS A 324 -11.99 22.02 -10.81
N GLU A 325 -11.50 22.07 -9.59
CA GLU A 325 -11.74 23.15 -8.62
C GLU A 325 -10.95 24.44 -8.94
N LYS A 326 -9.86 24.32 -9.72
CA LYS A 326 -9.01 25.47 -10.11
C LYS A 326 -9.38 26.08 -11.48
N ASN A 327 -10.25 25.43 -12.25
CA ASN A 327 -10.79 25.90 -13.54
C ASN A 327 -12.26 26.29 -13.39
#